data_ec845bd2bb5ecaad54d69e368351046b
#
_entry.id   ec845bd2bb5ecaad54d69e368351046b
#
_cell.length_a   1.000
_cell.length_b   1.000
_cell.length_c   1.000
_cell.angle_alpha   90.00
_cell.angle_beta   90.00
_cell.angle_gamma   90.00
#
_symmetry.space_group_name_H-M   'P 1'
#
loop_
_entity.id
_entity.type
_entity.pdbx_description
1 polymer ?
#
loop_
_entity_poly.entity_id
_entity_poly.type
_entity_poly.pdbx_seq_one_letter_code
_entity_poly.pdbx_strand_id
1 'polypeptide(L)'
;MALIPQKKVDEAKNADLLTYLQNKGYNLIPDTRSQNSKAFRLAEHDSLVISNNKWFWFSQNFGGSTLDFLVTYEGKEFRKAVEELTGNRFKSLTEFKPVFEKPAAELHQNNEENKTLLLPEKNVNYRRAFAYLTKTRCIDPDTISGLMHKKLIYESKDGHNCVFIGTDKDGTPKYANLRGTLTEKPFKKECSGSDKKFSFSIPGSNENLRVFESAIDAISDITLSKYLRLNEDPFKDHRLSLGGVETLALHQYLSDHPKIKNVILRLDNDSVGKAAAEKIKAQFISEGLNIDIRLPASKDVNEDLIFLSSQRKRGGIYESCSVQNKINQAQKFIEVSQKLKAKLNNQNER
;
A
#
# COMPACT_ATOMS: atom_id res chain seq x y z
N MET A 1 -17.68 30.55 25.28
CA MET A 1 -17.82 29.11 25.01
C MET A 1 -17.78 28.37 26.33
N ALA A 2 -18.81 27.61 26.69
CA ALA A 2 -18.71 26.70 27.84
C ALA A 2 -17.77 25.54 27.41
N LEU A 3 -16.55 25.53 27.97
CA LEU A 3 -15.59 24.47 27.77
C LEU A 3 -16.15 23.19 28.38
N ILE A 4 -16.09 22.08 27.61
CA ILE A 4 -16.35 20.75 28.14
C ILE A 4 -15.27 20.44 29.18
N PRO A 5 -15.64 20.09 30.44
CA PRO A 5 -14.60 19.77 31.42
C PRO A 5 -13.71 18.63 30.96
N GLN A 6 -12.39 18.78 31.09
CA GLN A 6 -11.40 17.80 30.66
C GLN A 6 -11.71 16.39 31.19
N LYS A 7 -12.17 16.31 32.46
CA LYS A 7 -12.60 15.06 33.10
C LYS A 7 -13.67 14.31 32.27
N LYS A 8 -14.59 15.04 31.62
CA LYS A 8 -15.65 14.44 30.79
C LYS A 8 -15.14 13.98 29.45
N VAL A 9 -14.14 14.69 28.88
CA VAL A 9 -13.44 14.27 27.68
C VAL A 9 -12.68 12.96 27.95
N ASP A 10 -12.00 12.87 29.09
CA ASP A 10 -11.25 11.68 29.48
C ASP A 10 -12.18 10.49 29.78
N GLU A 11 -13.34 10.74 30.41
CA GLU A 11 -14.38 9.73 30.61
C GLU A 11 -14.90 9.19 29.25
N ALA A 12 -15.19 10.07 28.31
CA ALA A 12 -15.65 9.70 26.98
C ALA A 12 -14.57 8.91 26.19
N LYS A 13 -13.30 9.28 26.30
CA LYS A 13 -12.19 8.52 25.67
C LYS A 13 -12.05 7.11 26.22
N ASN A 14 -12.36 6.90 27.50
CA ASN A 14 -12.23 5.62 28.19
C ASN A 14 -13.53 4.81 28.22
N ALA A 15 -14.61 5.28 27.60
CA ALA A 15 -15.85 4.54 27.48
C ALA A 15 -15.63 3.20 26.78
N ASP A 16 -16.43 2.18 27.14
CA ASP A 16 -16.31 0.84 26.54
C ASP A 16 -16.81 0.84 25.08
N LEU A 17 -15.86 0.78 24.15
CA LEU A 17 -16.14 0.80 22.72
C LEU A 17 -16.90 -0.45 22.25
N LEU A 18 -16.58 -1.64 22.79
CA LEU A 18 -17.26 -2.87 22.40
C LEU A 18 -18.73 -2.84 22.78
N THR A 19 -19.03 -2.47 24.04
CA THR A 19 -20.40 -2.32 24.51
C THR A 19 -21.15 -1.25 23.71
N TYR A 20 -20.51 -0.12 23.39
CA TYR A 20 -21.09 0.92 22.55
C TYR A 20 -21.48 0.38 21.17
N LEU A 21 -20.58 -0.31 20.49
CA LEU A 21 -20.82 -0.85 19.15
C LEU A 21 -21.90 -1.94 19.13
N GLN A 22 -21.92 -2.82 20.14
CA GLN A 22 -22.96 -3.83 20.30
C GLN A 22 -24.34 -3.20 20.47
N ASN A 23 -24.45 -2.18 21.34
CA ASN A 23 -25.70 -1.46 21.58
C ASN A 23 -26.20 -0.68 20.35
N LYS A 24 -25.26 -0.29 19.45
CA LYS A 24 -25.58 0.36 18.17
C LYS A 24 -25.89 -0.62 17.04
N GLY A 25 -25.79 -1.92 17.28
CA GLY A 25 -26.08 -2.95 16.29
C GLY A 25 -24.98 -3.16 15.25
N TYR A 26 -23.75 -2.76 15.54
CA TYR A 26 -22.62 -3.07 14.68
C TYR A 26 -22.32 -4.57 14.67
N ASN A 27 -22.05 -5.13 13.50
CA ASN A 27 -21.72 -6.55 13.38
C ASN A 27 -20.21 -6.75 13.63
N LEU A 28 -19.90 -7.39 14.77
CA LEU A 28 -18.54 -7.61 15.25
C LEU A 28 -18.13 -9.06 15.04
N ILE A 29 -16.99 -9.27 14.39
CA ILE A 29 -16.40 -10.59 14.12
C ILE A 29 -15.13 -10.74 14.98
N PRO A 30 -14.97 -11.85 15.74
CA PRO A 30 -13.74 -12.08 16.49
C PRO A 30 -12.51 -12.07 15.56
N ASP A 31 -11.45 -11.35 15.96
CA ASP A 31 -10.21 -11.31 15.17
C ASP A 31 -9.31 -12.49 15.49
N THR A 32 -9.45 -13.57 14.72
CA THR A 32 -8.63 -14.79 14.85
C THR A 32 -7.16 -14.60 14.46
N ARG A 33 -6.82 -13.49 13.82
CA ARG A 33 -5.43 -13.14 13.44
C ARG A 33 -4.67 -12.45 14.59
N SER A 34 -5.38 -11.95 15.58
CA SER A 34 -4.78 -11.33 16.76
C SER A 34 -4.42 -12.37 17.81
N GLN A 35 -3.23 -12.26 18.40
CA GLN A 35 -2.87 -13.05 19.60
C GLN A 35 -3.69 -12.64 20.83
N ASN A 36 -4.43 -11.54 20.74
CA ASN A 36 -5.32 -11.08 21.79
C ASN A 36 -6.74 -11.64 21.55
N SER A 37 -7.16 -12.58 22.39
CA SER A 37 -8.48 -13.22 22.34
C SER A 37 -9.68 -12.25 22.51
N LYS A 38 -9.43 -10.98 22.83
CA LYS A 38 -10.44 -9.93 23.01
C LYS A 38 -10.45 -8.89 21.87
N ALA A 39 -9.83 -9.20 20.73
CA ALA A 39 -9.89 -8.33 19.56
C ALA A 39 -11.06 -8.71 18.65
N PHE A 40 -11.73 -7.69 18.09
CA PHE A 40 -12.84 -7.84 17.16
C PHE A 40 -12.60 -6.98 15.92
N ARG A 41 -13.28 -7.31 14.83
CA ARG A 41 -13.32 -6.53 13.60
C ARG A 41 -14.76 -6.15 13.27
N LEU A 42 -14.93 -5.03 12.61
CA LEU A 42 -16.22 -4.71 11.99
C LEU A 42 -16.41 -5.58 10.75
N ALA A 43 -17.58 -6.22 10.62
CA ALA A 43 -17.90 -7.04 9.45
C ALA A 43 -17.85 -6.23 8.14
N GLU A 44 -18.21 -4.95 8.20
CA GLU A 44 -18.24 -4.03 7.07
C GLU A 44 -16.85 -3.53 6.67
N HIS A 45 -15.88 -3.59 7.60
CA HIS A 45 -14.50 -3.13 7.40
C HIS A 45 -13.50 -4.10 8.03
N ASP A 46 -13.15 -5.16 7.30
CA ASP A 46 -12.27 -6.25 7.78
C ASP A 46 -10.89 -5.79 8.30
N SER A 47 -10.43 -4.62 7.88
CA SER A 47 -9.18 -4.00 8.34
C SER A 47 -9.35 -3.07 9.55
N LEU A 48 -10.58 -2.86 10.06
CA LEU A 48 -10.83 -2.09 11.28
C LEU A 48 -10.88 -3.04 12.47
N VAL A 49 -9.87 -2.97 13.33
CA VAL A 49 -9.70 -3.82 14.52
C VAL A 49 -9.99 -3.02 15.77
N ILE A 50 -10.75 -3.63 16.69
CA ILE A 50 -11.13 -3.06 17.99
C ILE A 50 -10.54 -3.96 19.07
N SER A 51 -9.83 -3.35 20.02
CA SER A 51 -9.24 -4.06 21.17
C SER A 51 -9.10 -3.09 22.36
N ASN A 52 -9.54 -3.50 23.54
CA ASN A 52 -9.36 -2.76 24.81
C ASN A 52 -9.74 -1.27 24.72
N ASN A 53 -10.95 -0.93 24.34
CA ASN A 53 -11.46 0.45 24.20
C ASN A 53 -10.69 1.32 23.20
N LYS A 54 -9.90 0.70 22.32
CA LYS A 54 -9.22 1.35 21.23
C LYS A 54 -9.59 0.66 19.93
N TRP A 55 -9.49 1.40 18.87
CA TRP A 55 -9.67 0.89 17.53
C TRP A 55 -8.56 1.37 16.62
N PHE A 56 -8.29 0.60 15.57
CA PHE A 56 -7.34 0.97 14.53
C PHE A 56 -7.83 0.46 13.18
N TRP A 57 -7.93 1.35 12.22
CA TRP A 57 -8.32 1.03 10.86
C TRP A 57 -7.07 0.88 9.99
N PHE A 58 -6.59 -0.34 9.83
CA PHE A 58 -5.32 -0.63 9.19
C PHE A 58 -5.24 -0.16 7.74
N SER A 59 -6.32 -0.25 6.96
CA SER A 59 -6.32 0.21 5.56
C SER A 59 -6.28 1.72 5.43
N GLN A 60 -6.77 2.45 6.43
CA GLN A 60 -6.80 3.91 6.47
C GLN A 60 -5.67 4.50 7.33
N ASN A 61 -4.93 3.64 8.05
CA ASN A 61 -3.80 3.99 8.91
C ASN A 61 -4.13 5.03 10.00
N PHE A 62 -5.34 4.99 10.55
CA PHE A 62 -5.71 5.81 11.69
C PHE A 62 -6.56 5.02 12.69
N GLY A 63 -6.65 5.52 13.92
CA GLY A 63 -7.39 4.92 15.00
C GLY A 63 -7.39 5.81 16.22
N GLY A 64 -7.93 5.33 17.34
CA GLY A 64 -8.00 6.15 18.53
C GLY A 64 -8.76 5.51 19.67
N SER A 65 -9.31 6.37 20.53
CA SER A 65 -10.18 6.04 21.64
C SER A 65 -11.66 5.89 21.18
N THR A 66 -12.54 5.54 22.09
CA THR A 66 -13.99 5.49 21.84
C THR A 66 -14.53 6.84 21.36
N LEU A 67 -14.07 7.93 21.95
CA LEU A 67 -14.46 9.28 21.51
C LEU A 67 -14.01 9.56 20.08
N ASP A 68 -12.77 9.18 19.74
CA ASP A 68 -12.24 9.34 18.38
C ASP A 68 -13.03 8.50 17.36
N PHE A 69 -13.58 7.35 17.76
CA PHE A 69 -14.46 6.55 16.90
C PHE A 69 -15.72 7.32 16.51
N LEU A 70 -16.41 7.90 17.49
CA LEU A 70 -17.64 8.66 17.24
C LEU A 70 -17.39 9.90 16.38
N VAL A 71 -16.27 10.58 16.62
CA VAL A 71 -15.94 11.81 15.87
C VAL A 71 -15.44 11.49 14.45
N THR A 72 -14.53 10.51 14.31
CA THR A 72 -13.82 10.27 13.05
C THR A 72 -14.54 9.26 12.16
N TYR A 73 -15.05 8.16 12.75
CA TYR A 73 -15.73 7.11 11.99
C TYR A 73 -17.22 7.40 11.77
N GLU A 74 -17.95 7.80 12.85
CA GLU A 74 -19.37 8.12 12.75
C GLU A 74 -19.64 9.57 12.30
N GLY A 75 -18.61 10.42 12.19
CA GLY A 75 -18.74 11.83 11.77
C GLY A 75 -19.51 12.72 12.75
N LYS A 76 -19.56 12.34 14.03
CA LYS A 76 -20.30 13.11 15.05
C LYS A 76 -19.53 14.36 15.49
N GLU A 77 -20.27 15.42 15.77
CA GLU A 77 -19.70 16.61 16.41
C GLU A 77 -19.10 16.23 17.78
N PHE A 78 -17.91 16.72 18.08
CA PHE A 78 -17.16 16.40 19.30
C PHE A 78 -17.98 16.54 20.57
N ARG A 79 -18.76 17.63 20.73
CA ARG A 79 -19.63 17.85 21.89
C ARG A 79 -20.69 16.75 22.01
N LYS A 80 -21.38 16.45 20.91
CA LYS A 80 -22.42 15.41 20.88
C LYS A 80 -21.86 14.02 21.16
N ALA A 81 -20.66 13.74 20.69
CA ALA A 81 -19.98 12.50 21.00
C ALA A 81 -19.64 12.38 22.49
N VAL A 82 -19.13 13.44 23.11
CA VAL A 82 -18.90 13.45 24.58
C VAL A 82 -20.20 13.30 25.37
N GLU A 83 -21.25 14.02 24.97
CA GLU A 83 -22.58 13.93 25.61
C GLU A 83 -23.16 12.50 25.52
N GLU A 84 -23.05 11.87 24.38
CA GLU A 84 -23.53 10.51 24.14
C GLU A 84 -22.79 9.47 24.99
N LEU A 85 -21.49 9.59 25.08
CA LEU A 85 -20.64 8.63 25.81
C LEU A 85 -20.69 8.82 27.32
N THR A 86 -20.96 10.04 27.81
CA THR A 86 -20.98 10.34 29.25
C THR A 86 -22.38 10.49 29.83
N GLY A 87 -23.42 10.48 29.01
CA GLY A 87 -24.82 10.69 29.44
C GLY A 87 -25.11 12.11 29.93
N ASN A 88 -24.19 13.06 29.75
CA ASN A 88 -24.37 14.44 30.24
C ASN A 88 -24.68 15.38 29.09
N ARG A 89 -25.72 16.19 29.21
CA ARG A 89 -26.02 17.30 28.28
C ARG A 89 -25.34 18.58 28.76
N PHE A 90 -24.53 19.19 27.91
CA PHE A 90 -23.90 20.48 28.19
C PHE A 90 -24.76 21.60 27.61
N LYS A 91 -25.26 22.54 28.48
CA LYS A 91 -26.09 23.65 28.02
C LYS A 91 -25.37 24.50 26.99
N SER A 92 -25.99 24.67 25.83
CA SER A 92 -25.54 25.62 24.80
C SER A 92 -25.88 27.03 25.26
N LEU A 93 -24.90 27.90 25.35
CA LEU A 93 -25.11 29.32 25.37
C LEU A 93 -24.95 29.83 23.93
N THR A 94 -26.08 30.31 23.39
CA THR A 94 -26.26 31.01 22.13
C THR A 94 -26.16 30.18 20.83
N GLU A 95 -27.23 30.30 20.06
CA GLU A 95 -27.36 29.90 18.68
C GLU A 95 -26.27 30.53 17.82
N PHE A 96 -25.22 29.78 17.55
CA PHE A 96 -24.43 29.98 16.35
C PHE A 96 -24.94 28.95 15.36
N LYS A 97 -25.61 29.40 14.30
CA LYS A 97 -25.82 28.56 13.12
C LYS A 97 -24.44 28.29 12.50
N PRO A 98 -23.89 27.08 12.58
CA PRO A 98 -22.81 26.73 11.71
C PRO A 98 -23.46 26.48 10.36
N VAL A 99 -23.07 27.27 9.39
CA VAL A 99 -23.18 26.87 7.99
C VAL A 99 -22.17 25.75 7.84
N PHE A 100 -22.60 24.54 8.13
CA PHE A 100 -21.93 23.35 7.66
C PHE A 100 -22.72 22.86 6.46
N GLU A 101 -22.31 23.30 5.30
CA GLU A 101 -22.47 22.51 4.09
C GLU A 101 -21.93 21.12 4.43
N LYS A 102 -22.72 20.07 4.12
CA LYS A 102 -22.23 18.69 4.13
C LYS A 102 -20.89 18.71 3.40
N PRO A 103 -19.83 18.15 3.93
CA PRO A 103 -18.73 17.77 3.10
C PRO A 103 -19.30 16.70 2.15
N ALA A 104 -19.67 17.09 0.94
CA ALA A 104 -19.44 16.26 -0.21
C ALA A 104 -18.01 15.75 -0.03
N ALA A 105 -17.78 14.47 -0.28
CA ALA A 105 -16.47 13.86 -0.20
C ALA A 105 -15.41 14.92 -0.50
N GLU A 106 -14.91 15.58 0.54
CA GLU A 106 -13.78 16.48 0.39
C GLU A 106 -12.65 15.54 0.00
N LEU A 107 -12.42 15.50 -1.30
CA LEU A 107 -11.05 15.61 -1.74
C LEU A 107 -10.32 16.37 -0.65
N HIS A 108 -9.40 15.70 0.06
CA HIS A 108 -8.44 16.37 0.90
C HIS A 108 -7.83 17.49 0.06
N GLN A 109 -8.44 18.68 0.12
CA GLN A 109 -7.71 19.88 -0.14
C GLN A 109 -6.66 19.90 0.97
N ASN A 110 -5.49 19.44 0.57
CA ASN A 110 -4.28 19.63 1.31
C ASN A 110 -4.23 21.11 1.69
N ASN A 111 -4.45 21.42 2.97
CA ASN A 111 -3.68 22.48 3.54
C ASN A 111 -2.24 22.01 3.35
N GLU A 112 -1.57 22.54 2.33
CA GLU A 112 -0.13 22.51 2.15
C GLU A 112 0.51 23.35 3.25
N GLU A 113 0.26 23.00 4.50
CA GLU A 113 1.23 23.25 5.53
C GLU A 113 2.41 22.36 5.15
N ASN A 114 3.55 22.97 4.85
CA ASN A 114 4.83 22.35 4.51
C ASN A 114 5.18 21.24 5.52
N LYS A 115 4.61 20.06 5.36
CA LYS A 115 4.97 18.86 6.16
C LYS A 115 6.36 18.46 5.73
N THR A 116 7.35 18.84 6.49
CA THR A 116 8.74 18.42 6.25
C THR A 116 8.86 16.92 6.42
N LEU A 117 9.33 16.22 5.39
CA LEU A 117 9.61 14.79 5.45
C LEU A 117 10.72 14.52 6.48
N LEU A 118 10.39 13.73 7.50
CA LEU A 118 11.33 13.33 8.55
C LEU A 118 11.94 11.98 8.19
N LEU A 119 13.12 12.01 7.58
CA LEU A 119 13.86 10.81 7.23
C LEU A 119 14.59 10.22 8.45
N PRO A 120 14.54 8.89 8.66
CA PRO A 120 15.37 8.23 9.68
C PRO A 120 16.86 8.46 9.43
N GLU A 121 17.62 8.59 10.52
CA GLU A 121 19.07 8.69 10.44
C GLU A 121 19.67 7.46 9.74
N LYS A 122 20.62 7.72 8.84
CA LYS A 122 21.28 6.64 8.08
C LYS A 122 22.27 5.89 8.97
N ASN A 123 22.28 4.56 8.86
CA ASN A 123 23.32 3.77 9.48
C ASN A 123 24.67 4.00 8.79
N VAL A 124 25.76 3.73 9.52
CA VAL A 124 27.16 3.83 9.02
C VAL A 124 27.39 2.87 7.84
N ASN A 125 26.72 1.71 7.87
CA ASN A 125 26.74 0.74 6.77
C ASN A 125 25.35 0.13 6.58
N TYR A 126 25.13 -0.49 5.42
CA TYR A 126 23.80 -1.01 5.03
C TYR A 126 23.77 -2.54 4.96
N ARG A 127 24.60 -3.21 5.78
CA ARG A 127 24.82 -4.67 5.71
C ARG A 127 23.57 -5.47 5.98
N ARG A 128 22.74 -5.09 6.98
CA ARG A 128 21.51 -5.81 7.31
C ARG A 128 20.45 -5.62 6.26
N ALA A 129 20.21 -4.38 5.80
CA ALA A 129 19.29 -4.10 4.71
C ALA A 129 19.70 -4.81 3.43
N PHE A 130 20.99 -4.77 3.08
CA PHE A 130 21.54 -5.47 1.92
C PHE A 130 21.34 -6.98 2.03
N ALA A 131 21.71 -7.58 3.18
CA ALA A 131 21.53 -9.01 3.41
C ALA A 131 20.04 -9.42 3.38
N TYR A 132 19.17 -8.64 3.98
CA TYR A 132 17.73 -8.89 3.94
C TYR A 132 17.20 -8.90 2.50
N LEU A 133 17.51 -7.87 1.72
CA LEU A 133 17.02 -7.75 0.35
C LEU A 133 17.61 -8.82 -0.57
N THR A 134 18.89 -9.18 -0.40
CA THR A 134 19.55 -10.14 -1.29
C THR A 134 19.40 -11.60 -0.85
N LYS A 135 19.37 -11.88 0.46
CA LYS A 135 19.30 -13.27 0.98
C LYS A 135 17.87 -13.69 1.28
N THR A 136 17.09 -12.83 1.98
CA THR A 136 15.72 -13.14 2.38
C THR A 136 14.74 -12.89 1.24
N ARG A 137 14.90 -11.77 0.52
CA ARG A 137 14.04 -11.39 -0.59
C ARG A 137 14.53 -11.85 -1.96
N CYS A 138 15.70 -12.49 -2.01
CA CYS A 138 16.30 -13.05 -3.23
C CYS A 138 16.52 -12.04 -4.38
N ILE A 139 16.57 -10.75 -4.07
CA ILE A 139 16.80 -9.70 -5.07
C ILE A 139 18.27 -9.69 -5.48
N ASP A 140 18.51 -9.46 -6.77
CA ASP A 140 19.85 -9.40 -7.35
C ASP A 140 20.75 -8.37 -6.65
N PRO A 141 21.95 -8.76 -6.19
CA PRO A 141 22.85 -7.89 -5.43
C PRO A 141 23.26 -6.62 -6.17
N ASP A 142 23.48 -6.70 -7.48
CA ASP A 142 23.90 -5.54 -8.28
C ASP A 142 22.76 -4.53 -8.40
N THR A 143 21.53 -5.01 -8.51
CA THR A 143 20.33 -4.16 -8.48
C THR A 143 20.23 -3.40 -7.16
N ILE A 144 20.38 -4.08 -6.02
CA ILE A 144 20.33 -3.43 -4.69
C ILE A 144 21.49 -2.44 -4.52
N SER A 145 22.70 -2.84 -4.88
CA SER A 145 23.88 -1.97 -4.82
C SER A 145 23.67 -0.69 -5.64
N GLY A 146 23.17 -0.81 -6.86
CA GLY A 146 22.87 0.32 -7.73
C GLY A 146 21.82 1.29 -7.14
N LEU A 147 20.75 0.75 -6.55
CA LEU A 147 19.71 1.56 -5.90
C LEU A 147 20.22 2.25 -4.62
N MET A 148 21.09 1.59 -3.85
CA MET A 148 21.74 2.19 -2.70
C MET A 148 22.70 3.32 -3.10
N HIS A 149 23.48 3.16 -4.16
CA HIS A 149 24.34 4.23 -4.71
C HIS A 149 23.51 5.42 -5.21
N LYS A 150 22.35 5.18 -5.81
CA LYS A 150 21.39 6.22 -6.20
C LYS A 150 20.65 6.86 -5.01
N LYS A 151 20.94 6.44 -3.77
CA LYS A 151 20.31 6.93 -2.54
C LYS A 151 18.81 6.67 -2.45
N LEU A 152 18.28 5.75 -3.25
CA LEU A 152 16.88 5.35 -3.23
C LEU A 152 16.57 4.32 -2.14
N ILE A 153 17.62 3.62 -1.65
CA ILE A 153 17.53 2.66 -0.54
C ILE A 153 18.69 2.90 0.42
N TYR A 154 18.37 2.85 1.71
CA TYR A 154 19.41 2.83 2.75
C TYR A 154 18.94 2.06 3.99
N GLU A 155 19.85 1.81 4.94
CA GLU A 155 19.52 1.22 6.23
C GLU A 155 19.39 2.32 7.28
N SER A 156 18.29 2.31 8.06
CA SER A 156 18.14 3.21 9.19
C SER A 156 19.06 2.81 10.33
N LYS A 157 19.61 3.80 11.05
CA LYS A 157 20.43 3.59 12.26
C LYS A 157 19.64 2.86 13.33
N ASP A 158 18.43 3.36 13.60
CA ASP A 158 17.53 2.74 14.57
C ASP A 158 16.74 1.61 13.90
N GLY A 159 16.74 0.44 14.53
CA GLY A 159 16.02 -0.74 14.10
C GLY A 159 16.54 -1.42 12.83
N HIS A 160 17.60 -0.88 12.19
CA HIS A 160 18.21 -1.44 10.98
C HIS A 160 17.20 -1.79 9.87
N ASN A 161 16.21 -0.91 9.67
CA ASN A 161 15.17 -1.11 8.67
C ASN A 161 15.67 -0.74 7.27
N CYS A 162 15.17 -1.39 6.25
CA CYS A 162 15.26 -0.90 4.87
C CYS A 162 14.39 0.35 4.76
N VAL A 163 14.95 1.46 4.30
CA VAL A 163 14.25 2.70 3.99
C VAL A 163 14.22 2.87 2.48
N PHE A 164 13.03 2.98 1.91
CA PHE A 164 12.79 3.19 0.47
C PHE A 164 12.35 4.62 0.26
N ILE A 165 13.04 5.36 -0.59
CA ILE A 165 12.83 6.79 -0.85
C ILE A 165 12.05 6.98 -2.14
N GLY A 166 10.99 7.76 -2.07
CA GLY A 166 10.33 8.32 -3.23
C GLY A 166 10.70 9.78 -3.40
N THR A 167 10.93 10.20 -4.64
CA THR A 167 11.39 11.54 -4.99
C THR A 167 10.44 12.21 -5.95
N ASP A 168 10.44 13.54 -5.97
CA ASP A 168 9.86 14.31 -7.06
C ASP A 168 10.75 14.25 -8.34
N LYS A 169 10.32 14.90 -9.41
CA LYS A 169 11.02 14.97 -10.71
C LYS A 169 12.43 15.57 -10.61
N ASP A 170 12.70 16.38 -9.59
CA ASP A 170 13.97 17.05 -9.37
C ASP A 170 14.91 16.21 -8.50
N GLY A 171 14.46 15.00 -8.08
CA GLY A 171 15.21 14.08 -7.24
C GLY A 171 15.16 14.42 -5.75
N THR A 172 14.32 15.37 -5.34
CA THR A 172 14.14 15.73 -3.92
C THR A 172 13.29 14.67 -3.22
N PRO A 173 13.73 14.11 -2.08
CA PRO A 173 12.93 13.17 -1.30
C PRO A 173 11.62 13.80 -0.80
N LYS A 174 10.49 13.18 -1.12
CA LYS A 174 9.15 13.57 -0.71
C LYS A 174 8.41 12.47 0.04
N TYR A 175 8.85 11.24 -0.09
CA TYR A 175 8.24 10.07 0.52
C TYR A 175 9.31 9.11 1.03
N ALA A 176 9.02 8.44 2.12
CA ALA A 176 9.82 7.31 2.56
C ALA A 176 8.97 6.28 3.30
N ASN A 177 9.24 5.00 3.07
CA ASN A 177 8.70 3.93 3.89
C ASN A 177 9.81 3.03 4.43
N LEU A 178 9.54 2.43 5.60
CA LEU A 178 10.44 1.51 6.29
C LEU A 178 9.90 0.09 6.21
N ARG A 179 10.81 -0.85 6.00
CA ARG A 179 10.57 -2.28 6.12
C ARG A 179 11.58 -2.91 7.08
N GLY A 180 11.07 -3.56 8.13
CA GLY A 180 11.90 -4.29 9.08
C GLY A 180 12.68 -5.41 8.41
N THR A 181 13.93 -5.62 8.84
CA THR A 181 14.80 -6.69 8.34
C THR A 181 14.65 -8.01 9.11
N LEU A 182 13.85 -8.03 10.19
CA LEU A 182 13.56 -9.23 10.97
C LEU A 182 12.28 -9.91 10.43
N THR A 183 12.41 -11.13 9.96
CA THR A 183 11.29 -11.91 9.39
C THR A 183 10.25 -12.27 10.44
N GLU A 184 10.69 -12.60 11.66
CA GLU A 184 9.83 -13.03 12.78
C GLU A 184 9.03 -11.87 13.40
N LYS A 185 9.47 -10.62 13.18
CA LYS A 185 8.81 -9.40 13.65
C LYS A 185 8.56 -8.46 12.47
N PRO A 186 7.53 -8.74 11.65
CA PRO A 186 7.24 -7.89 10.49
C PRO A 186 6.98 -6.45 10.92
N PHE A 187 7.71 -5.52 10.33
CA PHE A 187 7.55 -4.08 10.56
C PHE A 187 7.44 -3.36 9.23
N LYS A 188 6.43 -2.51 9.11
CA LYS A 188 6.21 -1.59 7.98
C LYS A 188 5.72 -0.27 8.55
N LYS A 189 6.33 0.83 8.14
CA LYS A 189 5.92 2.17 8.58
C LYS A 189 6.24 3.19 7.49
N GLU A 190 5.35 4.11 7.29
CA GLU A 190 5.57 5.32 6.48
C GLU A 190 6.23 6.40 7.35
N CYS A 191 7.17 7.15 6.80
CA CYS A 191 7.82 8.24 7.51
C CYS A 191 6.87 9.42 7.68
N SER A 192 6.96 10.11 8.82
CA SER A 192 6.20 11.33 9.07
C SER A 192 6.54 12.39 8.03
N GLY A 193 5.52 13.11 7.55
CA GLY A 193 5.68 14.11 6.51
C GLY A 193 5.84 13.56 5.08
N SER A 194 5.69 12.24 4.88
CA SER A 194 5.66 11.65 3.54
C SER A 194 4.48 12.15 2.73
N ASP A 195 4.73 12.52 1.48
CA ASP A 195 3.70 12.76 0.46
C ASP A 195 3.54 11.52 -0.42
N LYS A 196 2.41 10.83 -0.30
CA LYS A 196 2.11 9.60 -1.04
C LYS A 196 2.09 9.75 -2.55
N LYS A 197 1.95 10.97 -3.07
CA LYS A 197 2.07 11.24 -4.51
C LYS A 197 3.42 10.83 -5.08
N PHE A 198 4.47 10.89 -4.25
CA PHE A 198 5.84 10.59 -4.64
C PHE A 198 6.33 9.25 -4.08
N SER A 199 5.49 8.23 -4.09
CA SER A 199 5.88 6.91 -3.62
C SER A 199 7.12 6.36 -4.36
N PHE A 200 7.74 5.30 -3.82
CA PHE A 200 8.96 4.73 -4.38
C PHE A 200 8.80 4.37 -5.86
N SER A 201 9.71 4.86 -6.69
CA SER A 201 9.72 4.60 -8.12
C SER A 201 11.14 4.40 -8.67
N ILE A 202 11.21 3.73 -9.79
CA ILE A 202 12.43 3.53 -10.58
C ILE A 202 12.11 3.95 -12.01
N PRO A 203 12.59 5.14 -12.44
CA PRO A 203 12.36 5.62 -13.81
C PRO A 203 12.97 4.68 -14.85
N GLY A 204 12.21 4.45 -15.91
CA GLY A 204 12.64 3.72 -17.10
C GLY A 204 12.95 4.67 -18.26
N SER A 205 13.07 4.10 -19.46
CA SER A 205 13.41 4.84 -20.69
C SER A 205 12.39 4.68 -21.82
N ASN A 206 11.35 3.85 -21.62
CA ASN A 206 10.32 3.57 -22.62
C ASN A 206 8.94 4.09 -22.22
N GLU A 207 7.89 3.70 -22.92
CA GLU A 207 6.50 4.12 -22.70
C GLU A 207 5.72 3.15 -21.78
N ASN A 208 6.39 2.20 -21.10
CA ASN A 208 5.77 1.18 -20.26
C ASN A 208 6.00 1.48 -18.77
N LEU A 209 4.94 1.45 -17.99
CA LEU A 209 4.97 1.55 -16.53
C LEU A 209 4.45 0.26 -15.91
N ARG A 210 5.22 -0.33 -15.00
CA ARG A 210 4.79 -1.46 -14.16
C ARG A 210 4.46 -0.94 -12.76
N VAL A 211 3.30 -1.30 -12.25
CA VAL A 211 2.75 -0.80 -10.98
C VAL A 211 2.62 -1.93 -9.98
N PHE A 212 3.05 -1.69 -8.75
CA PHE A 212 3.13 -2.65 -7.65
C PHE A 212 2.56 -2.07 -6.36
N GLU A 213 2.21 -2.92 -5.39
CA GLU A 213 1.79 -2.44 -4.08
C GLU A 213 2.96 -1.99 -3.22
N SER A 214 4.13 -2.64 -3.33
CA SER A 214 5.29 -2.32 -2.50
C SER A 214 6.58 -2.05 -3.30
N ALA A 215 7.52 -1.33 -2.67
CA ALA A 215 8.85 -1.10 -3.23
C ALA A 215 9.64 -2.40 -3.44
N ILE A 216 9.46 -3.40 -2.55
CA ILE A 216 10.13 -4.71 -2.68
C ILE A 216 9.65 -5.42 -3.94
N ASP A 217 8.36 -5.39 -4.26
CA ASP A 217 7.81 -6.01 -5.48
C ASP A 217 8.33 -5.32 -6.74
N ALA A 218 8.36 -3.98 -6.73
CA ALA A 218 8.91 -3.19 -7.83
C ALA A 218 10.38 -3.55 -8.13
N ILE A 219 11.19 -3.75 -7.10
CA ILE A 219 12.60 -4.12 -7.25
C ILE A 219 12.73 -5.61 -7.62
N SER A 220 11.88 -6.47 -7.07
CA SER A 220 11.85 -7.91 -7.38
C SER A 220 11.55 -8.17 -8.86
N ASP A 221 10.68 -7.34 -9.46
CA ASP A 221 10.36 -7.42 -10.88
C ASP A 221 11.58 -7.18 -11.79
N ILE A 222 12.55 -6.37 -11.38
CA ILE A 222 13.83 -6.20 -12.12
C ILE A 222 14.59 -7.52 -12.15
N THR A 223 14.71 -8.18 -11.00
CA THR A 223 15.41 -9.46 -10.89
C THR A 223 14.69 -10.56 -11.66
N LEU A 224 13.34 -10.61 -11.58
CA LEU A 224 12.55 -11.54 -12.40
C LEU A 224 12.75 -11.28 -13.91
N SER A 225 12.76 -10.02 -14.34
CA SER A 225 12.99 -9.65 -15.72
C SER A 225 14.37 -10.12 -16.22
N LYS A 226 15.41 -9.99 -15.38
CA LYS A 226 16.75 -10.56 -15.65
C LYS A 226 16.71 -12.09 -15.76
N TYR A 227 16.07 -12.78 -14.82
CA TYR A 227 16.03 -14.24 -14.76
C TYR A 227 15.25 -14.85 -15.92
N LEU A 228 14.16 -14.23 -16.31
CA LEU A 228 13.30 -14.69 -17.39
C LEU A 228 13.74 -14.16 -18.76
N ARG A 229 14.80 -13.35 -18.82
CA ARG A 229 15.30 -12.71 -20.05
C ARG A 229 14.17 -12.03 -20.84
N LEU A 230 13.26 -11.36 -20.12
CA LEU A 230 12.07 -10.74 -20.73
C LEU A 230 12.44 -9.52 -21.57
N ASN A 231 13.53 -8.82 -21.21
CA ASN A 231 14.06 -7.66 -21.91
C ASN A 231 15.59 -7.71 -21.93
N GLU A 232 16.21 -7.14 -22.97
CA GLU A 232 17.65 -6.96 -23.03
C GLU A 232 18.14 -6.04 -21.90
N ASP A 233 17.40 -4.97 -21.63
CA ASP A 233 17.60 -4.09 -20.47
C ASP A 233 16.46 -4.23 -19.45
N PRO A 234 16.71 -4.82 -18.27
CA PRO A 234 15.72 -5.00 -17.24
C PRO A 234 15.25 -3.68 -16.59
N PHE A 235 15.93 -2.56 -16.81
CA PHE A 235 15.57 -1.23 -16.34
C PHE A 235 14.82 -0.40 -17.39
N LYS A 236 14.54 -0.94 -18.56
CA LYS A 236 13.88 -0.22 -19.65
C LYS A 236 12.48 0.26 -19.30
N ASP A 237 11.67 -0.57 -18.61
CA ASP A 237 10.33 -0.21 -18.14
C ASP A 237 10.42 0.63 -16.87
N HIS A 238 9.53 1.62 -16.74
CA HIS A 238 9.31 2.33 -15.48
C HIS A 238 8.69 1.41 -14.43
N ARG A 239 8.99 1.63 -13.15
CA ARG A 239 8.39 0.91 -12.02
C ARG A 239 7.95 1.86 -10.95
N LEU A 240 6.73 1.68 -10.46
CA LEU A 240 6.11 2.48 -9.42
C LEU A 240 5.52 1.57 -8.35
N SER A 241 5.82 1.85 -7.09
CA SER A 241 5.10 1.31 -5.94
C SER A 241 3.99 2.28 -5.55
N LEU A 242 2.78 1.78 -5.31
CA LEU A 242 1.68 2.60 -4.80
C LEU A 242 1.82 2.90 -3.29
N GLY A 243 2.65 2.12 -2.56
CA GLY A 243 2.69 2.16 -1.10
C GLY A 243 1.43 1.59 -0.43
N GLY A 244 0.60 0.90 -1.20
CA GLY A 244 -0.71 0.33 -0.89
C GLY A 244 -1.51 0.16 -2.17
N VAL A 245 -2.80 0.48 -2.14
CA VAL A 245 -3.72 0.34 -3.29
C VAL A 245 -4.31 1.68 -3.79
N GLU A 246 -3.86 2.80 -3.22
CA GLU A 246 -4.31 4.15 -3.60
C GLU A 246 -3.65 4.62 -4.91
N THR A 247 -4.35 5.45 -5.68
CA THR A 247 -3.91 5.87 -7.03
C THR A 247 -3.14 7.19 -7.07
N LEU A 248 -2.94 7.86 -5.93
CA LEU A 248 -2.29 9.18 -5.88
C LEU A 248 -0.90 9.18 -6.52
N ALA A 249 -0.08 8.18 -6.21
CA ALA A 249 1.25 8.03 -6.80
C ALA A 249 1.19 7.77 -8.30
N LEU A 250 0.20 7.00 -8.77
CA LEU A 250 0.05 6.70 -10.19
C LEU A 250 -0.32 7.96 -10.98
N HIS A 251 -1.28 8.77 -10.51
CA HIS A 251 -1.64 10.03 -11.14
C HIS A 251 -0.45 10.99 -11.23
N GLN A 252 0.28 11.17 -10.12
CA GLN A 252 1.45 12.05 -10.10
C GLN A 252 2.53 11.55 -11.05
N TYR A 253 2.84 10.25 -11.02
CA TYR A 253 3.89 9.67 -11.85
C TYR A 253 3.59 9.79 -13.35
N LEU A 254 2.34 9.55 -13.75
CA LEU A 254 1.90 9.73 -15.15
C LEU A 254 1.95 11.21 -15.58
N SER A 255 1.60 12.14 -14.69
CA SER A 255 1.73 13.56 -14.95
C SER A 255 3.20 13.98 -15.17
N ASP A 256 4.12 13.42 -14.38
CA ASP A 256 5.56 13.70 -14.51
C ASP A 256 6.21 13.00 -15.72
N HIS A 257 5.56 11.94 -16.25
CA HIS A 257 6.06 11.11 -17.35
C HIS A 257 5.01 10.98 -18.48
N PRO A 258 4.68 12.06 -19.20
CA PRO A 258 3.58 12.07 -20.18
C PRO A 258 3.80 11.18 -21.42
N LYS A 259 4.99 10.61 -21.59
CA LYS A 259 5.30 9.64 -22.65
C LYS A 259 4.81 8.22 -22.35
N ILE A 260 4.43 7.92 -21.10
CA ILE A 260 3.92 6.61 -20.72
C ILE A 260 2.54 6.42 -21.35
N LYS A 261 2.37 5.30 -22.07
CA LYS A 261 1.10 4.91 -22.73
C LYS A 261 0.56 3.60 -22.20
N ASN A 262 1.45 2.71 -21.74
CA ASN A 262 1.10 1.37 -21.33
C ASN A 262 1.36 1.20 -19.84
N VAL A 263 0.33 0.81 -19.09
CA VAL A 263 0.44 0.53 -17.64
C VAL A 263 0.14 -0.94 -17.40
N ILE A 264 1.06 -1.62 -16.75
CA ILE A 264 0.97 -3.03 -16.40
C ILE A 264 0.80 -3.13 -14.89
N LEU A 265 -0.40 -3.51 -14.45
CA LEU A 265 -0.72 -3.66 -13.03
C LEU A 265 -0.27 -5.04 -12.53
N ARG A 266 0.64 -5.05 -11.56
CA ARG A 266 1.19 -6.24 -10.92
C ARG A 266 0.99 -6.16 -9.40
N LEU A 267 -0.25 -5.86 -8.99
CA LEU A 267 -0.66 -5.78 -7.59
C LEU A 267 -0.73 -7.18 -6.97
N ASP A 268 -0.92 -7.25 -5.65
CA ASP A 268 -1.01 -8.52 -4.93
C ASP A 268 -2.15 -9.40 -5.47
N ASN A 269 -1.93 -10.71 -5.54
CA ASN A 269 -2.90 -11.68 -6.03
C ASN A 269 -3.90 -12.11 -4.95
N ASP A 270 -4.37 -11.16 -4.15
CA ASP A 270 -5.44 -11.35 -3.19
C ASP A 270 -6.72 -10.59 -3.59
N SER A 271 -7.76 -10.67 -2.79
CA SER A 271 -9.05 -10.03 -3.11
C SER A 271 -8.94 -8.50 -3.19
N VAL A 272 -8.09 -7.89 -2.35
CA VAL A 272 -7.90 -6.43 -2.29
C VAL A 272 -7.13 -5.94 -3.51
N GLY A 273 -6.00 -6.57 -3.83
CA GLY A 273 -5.19 -6.23 -4.99
C GLY A 273 -5.93 -6.43 -6.31
N LYS A 274 -6.71 -7.53 -6.44
CA LYS A 274 -7.57 -7.76 -7.62
C LYS A 274 -8.63 -6.67 -7.80
N ALA A 275 -9.35 -6.33 -6.73
CA ALA A 275 -10.36 -5.27 -6.77
C ALA A 275 -9.74 -3.90 -7.09
N ALA A 276 -8.57 -3.60 -6.52
CA ALA A 276 -7.83 -2.39 -6.83
C ALA A 276 -7.37 -2.35 -8.29
N ALA A 277 -6.86 -3.45 -8.84
CA ALA A 277 -6.42 -3.52 -10.22
C ALA A 277 -7.57 -3.25 -11.20
N GLU A 278 -8.74 -3.85 -10.98
CA GLU A 278 -9.93 -3.58 -11.83
C GLU A 278 -10.41 -2.13 -11.71
N LYS A 279 -10.42 -1.57 -10.49
CA LYS A 279 -10.78 -0.16 -10.28
C LYS A 279 -9.82 0.79 -11.00
N ILE A 280 -8.50 0.56 -10.88
CA ILE A 280 -7.47 1.35 -11.55
C ILE A 280 -7.65 1.23 -13.07
N LYS A 281 -7.84 0.01 -13.58
CA LYS A 281 -8.07 -0.23 -15.01
C LYS A 281 -9.27 0.55 -15.53
N ALA A 282 -10.43 0.47 -14.85
CA ALA A 282 -11.63 1.18 -15.25
C ALA A 282 -11.43 2.70 -15.29
N GLN A 283 -10.73 3.26 -14.30
CA GLN A 283 -10.45 4.68 -14.22
C GLN A 283 -9.51 5.16 -15.34
N PHE A 284 -8.36 4.53 -15.51
CA PHE A 284 -7.30 5.05 -16.39
C PHE A 284 -7.49 4.69 -17.88
N ILE A 285 -8.32 3.70 -18.21
CA ILE A 285 -8.75 3.48 -19.61
C ILE A 285 -9.53 4.70 -20.13
N SER A 286 -10.38 5.30 -19.29
CA SER A 286 -11.12 6.50 -19.68
C SER A 286 -10.22 7.72 -19.92
N GLU A 287 -8.99 7.69 -19.38
CA GLU A 287 -7.94 8.71 -19.58
C GLU A 287 -7.06 8.43 -20.82
N GLY A 288 -7.36 7.38 -21.60
CA GLY A 288 -6.66 7.06 -22.85
C GLY A 288 -5.42 6.19 -22.70
N LEU A 289 -5.20 5.56 -21.53
CA LEU A 289 -4.09 4.66 -21.28
C LEU A 289 -4.42 3.21 -21.61
N ASN A 290 -3.44 2.46 -22.10
CA ASN A 290 -3.52 1.02 -22.25
C ASN A 290 -3.22 0.34 -20.91
N ILE A 291 -4.22 -0.26 -20.27
CA ILE A 291 -4.06 -0.91 -18.97
C ILE A 291 -4.12 -2.43 -19.13
N ASP A 292 -3.06 -3.12 -18.71
CA ASP A 292 -2.99 -4.58 -18.67
C ASP A 292 -2.82 -5.06 -17.23
N ILE A 293 -3.58 -6.08 -16.82
CA ILE A 293 -3.51 -6.67 -15.48
C ILE A 293 -2.73 -7.98 -15.58
N ARG A 294 -1.56 -8.04 -14.95
CA ARG A 294 -0.68 -9.20 -14.89
C ARG A 294 -0.31 -9.52 -13.46
N LEU A 295 -1.25 -10.07 -12.73
CA LEU A 295 -1.03 -10.44 -11.33
C LEU A 295 0.09 -11.49 -11.21
N PRO A 296 0.83 -11.52 -10.09
CA PRO A 296 1.80 -12.57 -9.79
C PRO A 296 1.11 -13.94 -9.68
N ALA A 297 1.86 -15.01 -9.86
CA ALA A 297 1.38 -16.38 -9.70
C ALA A 297 1.23 -16.75 -8.22
N SER A 298 2.14 -16.28 -7.37
CA SER A 298 2.08 -16.36 -5.91
C SER A 298 1.25 -15.19 -5.35
N LYS A 299 1.36 -14.91 -4.05
CA LYS A 299 0.67 -13.80 -3.43
C LYS A 299 1.14 -12.44 -3.98
N ASP A 300 2.45 -12.26 -4.08
CA ASP A 300 3.07 -11.03 -4.56
C ASP A 300 4.27 -11.34 -5.48
N VAL A 301 4.82 -10.31 -6.12
CA VAL A 301 5.93 -10.46 -7.08
C VAL A 301 7.21 -10.94 -6.40
N ASN A 302 7.43 -10.57 -5.14
CA ASN A 302 8.61 -11.05 -4.42
C ASN A 302 8.50 -12.54 -4.08
N GLU A 303 7.31 -13.05 -3.76
CA GLU A 303 7.11 -14.50 -3.57
C GLU A 303 7.37 -15.29 -4.85
N ASP A 304 6.96 -14.79 -6.02
CA ASP A 304 7.32 -15.39 -7.31
C ASP A 304 8.85 -15.46 -7.50
N LEU A 305 9.57 -14.38 -7.12
CA LEU A 305 11.02 -14.35 -7.19
C LEU A 305 11.66 -15.35 -6.22
N ILE A 306 11.20 -15.42 -4.99
CA ILE A 306 11.71 -16.37 -3.97
C ILE A 306 11.49 -17.81 -4.46
N PHE A 307 10.30 -18.11 -4.98
CA PHE A 307 9.98 -19.42 -5.54
C PHE A 307 10.94 -19.79 -6.68
N LEU A 308 11.08 -18.91 -7.67
CA LEU A 308 11.97 -19.12 -8.82
C LEU A 308 13.44 -19.30 -8.39
N SER A 309 13.90 -18.48 -7.43
CA SER A 309 15.27 -18.57 -6.89
C SER A 309 15.50 -19.89 -6.15
N SER A 310 14.50 -20.41 -5.45
CA SER A 310 14.58 -21.73 -4.77
C SER A 310 14.71 -22.88 -5.76
N GLN A 311 13.99 -22.83 -6.87
CA GLN A 311 14.05 -23.83 -7.93
C GLN A 311 15.44 -23.82 -8.61
N ARG A 312 15.98 -22.64 -8.89
CA ARG A 312 17.33 -22.52 -9.49
C ARG A 312 18.44 -23.06 -8.59
N LYS A 313 18.32 -22.95 -7.27
CA LYS A 313 19.28 -23.49 -6.30
C LYS A 313 19.19 -25.03 -6.18
N ARG A 314 17.99 -25.62 -6.35
CA ARG A 314 17.77 -27.07 -6.29
C ARG A 314 18.19 -27.79 -7.57
N GLY A 315 18.09 -27.11 -8.71
CA GLY A 315 18.43 -27.64 -10.02
C GLY A 315 19.87 -27.36 -10.40
N GLY A 316 20.80 -28.15 -9.91
CA GLY A 316 22.09 -28.28 -10.59
C GLY A 316 21.85 -28.75 -12.03
N ILE A 317 22.12 -27.87 -13.00
CA ILE A 317 22.34 -28.11 -14.46
C ILE A 317 21.22 -28.81 -15.28
N TYR A 318 20.34 -29.64 -14.69
CA TYR A 318 19.36 -30.46 -15.43
C TYR A 318 17.92 -29.91 -15.49
N GLU A 319 17.52 -28.90 -14.70
CA GLU A 319 16.12 -28.45 -14.64
C GLU A 319 15.81 -27.13 -15.34
N SER A 320 16.80 -26.48 -15.95
CA SER A 320 16.53 -25.25 -16.73
C SER A 320 15.52 -25.51 -17.88
N CYS A 321 15.49 -26.73 -18.39
CA CYS A 321 14.60 -27.13 -19.49
C CYS A 321 13.13 -27.34 -19.01
N SER A 322 12.91 -27.90 -17.80
CA SER A 322 11.56 -28.21 -17.31
C SER A 322 10.83 -26.96 -16.78
N VAL A 323 11.54 -26.06 -16.12
CA VAL A 323 10.97 -24.76 -15.66
C VAL A 323 10.72 -23.85 -16.85
N GLN A 324 11.66 -23.81 -17.81
CA GLN A 324 11.46 -23.06 -19.05
C GLN A 324 10.29 -23.62 -19.86
N ASN A 325 10.09 -24.95 -19.88
CA ASN A 325 8.94 -25.58 -20.52
C ASN A 325 7.61 -25.25 -19.83
N LYS A 326 7.58 -25.18 -18.48
CA LYS A 326 6.38 -24.76 -17.74
C LYS A 326 6.07 -23.27 -17.96
N ILE A 327 7.11 -22.42 -18.00
CA ILE A 327 6.96 -21.00 -18.33
C ILE A 327 6.48 -20.84 -19.77
N ASN A 328 7.06 -21.57 -20.72
CA ASN A 328 6.64 -21.55 -22.12
C ASN A 328 5.23 -22.12 -22.29
N GLN A 329 4.81 -23.13 -21.50
CA GLN A 329 3.43 -23.63 -21.48
C GLN A 329 2.47 -22.59 -20.90
N ALA A 330 2.84 -21.91 -19.82
CA ALA A 330 2.02 -20.85 -19.22
C ALA A 330 1.87 -19.65 -20.18
N GLN A 331 2.96 -19.25 -20.85
CA GLN A 331 2.94 -18.21 -21.88
C GLN A 331 2.07 -18.61 -23.07
N LYS A 332 2.19 -19.85 -23.54
CA LYS A 332 1.37 -20.40 -24.63
C LYS A 332 -0.12 -20.48 -24.26
N PHE A 333 -0.42 -20.79 -22.99
CA PHE A 333 -1.80 -20.79 -22.46
C PHE A 333 -2.38 -19.37 -22.41
N ILE A 334 -1.58 -18.38 -22.03
CA ILE A 334 -1.94 -16.96 -22.02
C ILE A 334 -2.20 -16.47 -23.47
N GLU A 335 -1.32 -16.80 -24.41
CA GLU A 335 -1.49 -16.43 -25.82
C GLU A 335 -2.74 -17.08 -26.46
N VAL A 336 -2.99 -18.35 -26.15
CA VAL A 336 -4.18 -19.06 -26.62
C VAL A 336 -5.46 -18.45 -26.02
N SER A 337 -5.43 -18.11 -24.74
CA SER A 337 -6.56 -17.44 -24.06
C SER A 337 -6.83 -16.05 -24.63
N GLN A 338 -5.78 -15.30 -24.96
CA GLN A 338 -5.91 -13.99 -25.62
C GLN A 338 -6.47 -14.11 -27.06
N LYS A 339 -6.01 -15.09 -27.83
CA LYS A 339 -6.53 -15.37 -29.18
C LYS A 339 -8.00 -15.85 -29.16
N LEU A 340 -8.40 -16.62 -28.15
CA LEU A 340 -9.79 -17.04 -27.97
C LEU A 340 -10.70 -15.87 -27.59
N LYS A 341 -10.24 -14.98 -26.69
CA LYS A 341 -10.98 -13.76 -26.35
C LYS A 341 -11.13 -12.82 -27.55
N ALA A 342 -10.08 -12.64 -28.35
CA ALA A 342 -10.15 -11.84 -29.57
C ALA A 342 -11.11 -12.41 -30.61
N LYS A 343 -11.18 -13.74 -30.74
CA LYS A 343 -12.15 -14.40 -31.62
C LYS A 343 -13.59 -14.27 -31.14
N LEU A 344 -13.85 -14.35 -29.85
CA LEU A 344 -15.16 -14.16 -29.24
C LEU A 344 -15.69 -12.72 -29.41
N ASN A 345 -14.81 -11.73 -29.26
CA ASN A 345 -15.17 -10.32 -29.47
C ASN A 345 -15.50 -10.03 -30.93
N ASN A 346 -14.77 -10.60 -31.88
CA ASN A 346 -15.08 -10.45 -33.34
C ASN A 346 -16.31 -11.24 -33.82
N GLN A 347 -16.85 -12.18 -33.02
CA GLN A 347 -18.11 -12.87 -33.32
C GLN A 347 -19.34 -12.13 -32.76
N ASN A 348 -19.16 -11.27 -31.76
CA ASN A 348 -20.23 -10.45 -31.19
C ASN A 348 -20.41 -9.09 -31.90
N GLU A 349 -19.56 -8.77 -32.88
CA GLU A 349 -19.65 -7.56 -33.72
C GLU A 349 -20.21 -7.87 -35.14
N ARG A 350 -20.72 -9.09 -35.38
CA ARG A 350 -21.45 -9.49 -36.58
C ARG A 350 -22.88 -9.90 -36.22
#